data_be972f7e239c1bb56ec9cac79280847a
#
_entry.id   be972f7e239c1bb56ec9cac79280847a
#
_cell.length_a   1.000
_cell.length_b   1.000
_cell.length_c   1.000
_cell.angle_alpha   90.00
_cell.angle_beta   90.00
_cell.angle_gamma   90.00
#
_symmetry.space_group_name_H-M   'P 1'
#
loop_
_entity.id
_entity.type
_entity.pdbx_description
1 polymer ?
#
loop_
_entity_poly.entity_id
_entity_poly.type
_entity_poly.pdbx_seq_one_letter_code
_entity_poly.pdbx_strand_id
1 'polypeptide(L)'
;MIADPPALTIRRDFDRVGPHQVAPFVGAETVHIVDAMDGHGALDYRIKPLDPGSSSFAGPALTCHAGADDNLAILAAFAMAQPGDVIVAASDGFTGSAVVGDLFARYACNCGITAIVTDGLARDTVGMIATGLPVFVGGVTPGSSARSGPGTVGLPIVIGQIGISPGDLVIGDRDGVVAVPRGDVETVAARLESVRSAESNFEADAANGLHVPDFIRALLQSERVRYLD
;
A
#
# COMPACT_ATOMS: atom_id res chain seq x y z
N MET A 1 19.93 33.21 13.24
CA MET A 1 20.36 31.90 12.71
C MET A 1 19.15 30.97 12.67
N ILE A 2 18.89 30.36 11.55
CA ILE A 2 17.89 29.26 11.46
C ILE A 2 18.60 28.04 11.99
N ALA A 3 18.03 27.39 13.03
CA ALA A 3 18.58 26.16 13.58
C ALA A 3 18.38 25.01 12.57
N ASP A 4 19.32 24.08 12.50
CA ASP A 4 19.14 22.86 11.72
C ASP A 4 17.95 22.05 12.27
N PRO A 5 17.14 21.44 11.40
CA PRO A 5 16.05 20.58 11.85
C PRO A 5 16.60 19.36 12.61
N PRO A 6 15.82 18.76 13.54
CA PRO A 6 16.24 17.53 14.18
C PRO A 6 16.37 16.42 13.12
N ALA A 7 17.35 15.52 13.29
CA ALA A 7 17.55 14.40 12.38
C ALA A 7 16.30 13.49 12.29
N LEU A 8 15.52 13.39 13.37
CA LEU A 8 14.26 12.64 13.40
C LEU A 8 13.22 13.38 14.24
N THR A 9 11.96 13.36 13.75
CA THR A 9 10.78 13.73 14.52
C THR A 9 9.87 12.50 14.63
N ILE A 10 9.60 12.03 15.85
CA ILE A 10 8.90 10.77 16.09
C ILE A 10 7.66 11.00 16.95
N ARG A 11 6.48 10.57 16.47
CA ARG A 11 5.28 10.39 17.26
C ARG A 11 5.23 8.93 17.71
N ARG A 12 5.32 8.71 19.04
CA ARG A 12 5.35 7.34 19.58
C ARG A 12 3.98 6.72 19.68
N ASP A 13 2.99 7.53 20.06
CA ASP A 13 1.65 7.04 20.36
C ASP A 13 0.66 7.49 19.28
N PHE A 14 0.02 6.54 18.65
CA PHE A 14 -1.09 6.73 17.73
C PHE A 14 -1.97 5.47 17.72
N ASP A 15 -3.26 5.67 17.44
CA ASP A 15 -4.20 4.56 17.35
C ASP A 15 -3.98 3.77 16.07
N ARG A 16 -4.05 2.46 16.15
CA ARG A 16 -4.00 1.51 15.03
C ARG A 16 -5.36 0.85 14.81
N VAL A 17 -5.68 0.49 13.57
CA VAL A 17 -6.75 -0.49 13.33
C VAL A 17 -6.43 -1.78 14.07
N GLY A 18 -7.44 -2.33 14.74
CA GLY A 18 -7.29 -3.56 15.52
C GLY A 18 -7.38 -4.83 14.66
N PRO A 19 -6.96 -6.00 15.18
CA PRO A 19 -6.99 -7.25 14.43
C PRO A 19 -8.37 -7.62 13.87
N HIS A 20 -9.46 -7.29 14.59
CA HIS A 20 -10.82 -7.55 14.13
C HIS A 20 -11.22 -6.68 12.93
N GLN A 21 -10.67 -5.47 12.84
CA GLN A 21 -10.87 -4.56 11.71
C GLN A 21 -10.03 -4.96 10.49
N VAL A 22 -8.85 -5.54 10.70
CA VAL A 22 -7.96 -6.03 9.64
C VAL A 22 -8.48 -7.33 9.03
N ALA A 23 -9.10 -8.21 9.84
CA ALA A 23 -9.49 -9.57 9.45
C ALA A 23 -10.33 -9.66 8.15
N PRO A 24 -11.31 -8.79 7.86
CA PRO A 24 -12.09 -8.84 6.60
C PRO A 24 -11.25 -8.59 5.34
N PHE A 25 -10.08 -7.97 5.49
CA PHE A 25 -9.20 -7.55 4.39
C PHE A 25 -8.04 -8.51 4.15
N VAL A 26 -7.82 -9.48 5.03
CA VAL A 26 -6.78 -10.50 4.83
C VAL A 26 -7.12 -11.36 3.62
N GLY A 27 -6.26 -11.32 2.60
CA GLY A 27 -6.48 -12.01 1.33
C GLY A 27 -7.58 -11.41 0.44
N ALA A 28 -8.07 -10.22 0.78
CA ALA A 28 -8.98 -9.48 -0.09
C ALA A 28 -8.23 -8.93 -1.30
N GLU A 29 -8.85 -9.00 -2.46
CA GLU A 29 -8.31 -8.39 -3.68
C GLU A 29 -8.39 -6.88 -3.61
N THR A 30 -7.30 -6.18 -3.95
CA THR A 30 -7.22 -4.72 -3.87
C THR A 30 -8.24 -4.03 -4.78
N VAL A 31 -8.58 -4.64 -5.91
CA VAL A 31 -9.60 -4.12 -6.85
C VAL A 31 -10.97 -4.01 -6.19
N HIS A 32 -11.39 -5.03 -5.42
CA HIS A 32 -12.67 -5.00 -4.70
C HIS A 32 -12.70 -3.96 -3.60
N ILE A 33 -11.55 -3.69 -2.96
CA ILE A 33 -11.44 -2.66 -1.92
C ILE A 33 -11.58 -1.27 -2.56
N VAL A 34 -10.94 -1.03 -3.69
CA VAL A 34 -11.06 0.22 -4.46
C VAL A 34 -12.51 0.45 -4.88
N ASP A 35 -13.20 -0.57 -5.36
CA ASP A 35 -14.62 -0.49 -5.72
C ASP A 35 -15.50 -0.19 -4.50
N ALA A 36 -15.22 -0.81 -3.35
CA ALA A 36 -15.91 -0.50 -2.09
C ALA A 36 -15.64 0.93 -1.58
N MET A 37 -14.58 1.58 -2.08
CA MET A 37 -14.18 2.96 -1.80
C MET A 37 -14.55 3.93 -2.94
N ASP A 38 -15.46 3.56 -3.82
CA ASP A 38 -15.91 4.41 -4.94
C ASP A 38 -14.75 4.84 -5.86
N GLY A 39 -13.75 3.99 -6.08
CA GLY A 39 -12.60 4.24 -6.94
C GLY A 39 -11.41 4.94 -6.26
N HIS A 40 -11.42 5.05 -4.93
CA HIS A 40 -10.39 5.77 -4.18
C HIS A 40 -9.42 4.84 -3.43
N GLY A 41 -8.33 5.41 -2.91
CA GLY A 41 -7.40 4.75 -1.99
C GLY A 41 -6.25 3.99 -2.65
N ALA A 42 -6.27 3.75 -3.96
CA ALA A 42 -5.18 3.10 -4.67
C ALA A 42 -3.94 4.00 -4.76
N LEU A 43 -2.77 3.48 -4.38
CA LEU A 43 -1.49 4.15 -4.54
C LEU A 43 -1.07 4.16 -6.02
N ASP A 44 -0.10 5.02 -6.36
CA ASP A 44 0.44 5.12 -7.72
C ASP A 44 0.82 3.74 -8.28
N TYR A 45 0.44 3.50 -9.53
CA TYR A 45 0.62 2.22 -10.24
C TYR A 45 2.08 1.76 -10.33
N ARG A 46 3.04 2.64 -10.14
CA ARG A 46 4.48 2.32 -10.13
C ARG A 46 4.93 1.60 -8.88
N ILE A 47 4.19 1.71 -7.77
CA ILE A 47 4.48 0.99 -6.53
C ILE A 47 3.98 -0.44 -6.69
N LYS A 48 4.91 -1.37 -6.95
CA LYS A 48 4.60 -2.76 -7.27
C LYS A 48 5.33 -3.73 -6.35
N PRO A 49 4.78 -4.95 -6.16
CA PRO A 49 5.47 -5.97 -5.37
C PRO A 49 6.81 -6.34 -6.04
N LEU A 50 7.85 -6.42 -5.23
CA LEU A 50 9.17 -6.90 -5.66
C LEU A 50 9.11 -8.37 -6.07
N ASP A 51 8.31 -9.16 -5.36
CA ASP A 51 7.95 -10.54 -5.70
C ASP A 51 6.43 -10.68 -5.82
N PRO A 52 5.89 -10.85 -7.03
CA PRO A 52 4.46 -11.08 -7.21
C PRO A 52 3.93 -12.36 -6.55
N GLY A 53 4.81 -13.32 -6.23
CA GLY A 53 4.46 -14.56 -5.52
C GLY A 53 4.27 -14.36 -4.02
N SER A 54 4.83 -13.28 -3.45
CA SER A 54 4.72 -12.91 -2.04
C SER A 54 4.26 -11.45 -1.93
N SER A 55 3.01 -11.18 -2.29
CA SER A 55 2.47 -9.83 -2.42
C SER A 55 1.24 -9.55 -1.56
N SER A 56 0.58 -10.57 -0.99
CA SER A 56 -0.64 -10.38 -0.19
C SER A 56 -0.31 -10.00 1.25
N PHE A 57 -0.87 -8.87 1.70
CA PHE A 57 -0.78 -8.42 3.08
C PHE A 57 -1.95 -7.50 3.44
N ALA A 58 -2.23 -7.36 4.75
CA ALA A 58 -3.11 -6.35 5.33
C ALA A 58 -2.61 -6.01 6.74
N GLY A 59 -2.56 -4.73 7.10
CA GLY A 59 -2.14 -4.30 8.42
C GLY A 59 -2.17 -2.79 8.62
N PRO A 60 -2.05 -2.32 9.89
CA PRO A 60 -1.98 -0.90 10.21
C PRO A 60 -0.69 -0.25 9.72
N ALA A 61 -0.79 0.97 9.20
CA ALA A 61 0.34 1.73 8.72
C ALA A 61 1.22 2.24 9.88
N LEU A 62 2.48 1.87 9.89
CA LEU A 62 3.54 2.62 10.57
C LEU A 62 4.19 3.51 9.54
N THR A 63 3.77 4.77 9.51
CA THR A 63 4.22 5.75 8.53
C THR A 63 5.60 6.30 8.85
N CYS A 64 6.44 6.47 7.85
CA CYS A 64 7.67 7.25 7.97
C CYS A 64 7.93 8.04 6.68
N HIS A 65 8.52 9.23 6.83
CA HIS A 65 9.00 10.03 5.72
C HIS A 65 10.51 10.09 5.78
N ALA A 66 11.15 9.47 4.83
CA ALA A 66 12.61 9.39 4.74
C ALA A 66 13.20 10.58 3.97
N GLY A 67 12.39 11.18 3.08
CA GLY A 67 12.87 12.18 2.14
C GLY A 67 13.69 11.58 1.00
N ALA A 68 14.22 12.45 0.15
CA ALA A 68 15.06 12.06 -0.96
C ALA A 68 16.45 11.59 -0.47
N ASP A 69 16.95 10.50 -1.03
CA ASP A 69 18.30 9.98 -0.79
C ASP A 69 18.66 9.65 0.67
N ASP A 70 17.65 9.37 1.53
CA ASP A 70 17.89 9.03 2.94
C ASP A 70 17.03 7.86 3.40
N ASN A 71 17.50 7.09 4.40
CA ASN A 71 16.72 5.98 4.97
C ASN A 71 16.76 5.91 6.50
N LEU A 72 17.20 6.99 7.17
CA LEU A 72 17.27 7.03 8.63
C LEU A 72 15.91 6.83 9.29
N ALA A 73 14.85 7.45 8.74
CA ALA A 73 13.50 7.32 9.29
C ALA A 73 12.96 5.89 9.17
N ILE A 74 13.29 5.16 8.09
CA ILE A 74 12.90 3.76 7.93
C ILE A 74 13.59 2.89 8.99
N LEU A 75 14.87 3.12 9.27
CA LEU A 75 15.59 2.42 10.34
C LEU A 75 14.98 2.73 11.71
N ALA A 76 14.60 3.99 11.96
CA ALA A 76 13.96 4.38 13.21
C ALA A 76 12.55 3.77 13.36
N ALA A 77 11.83 3.55 12.26
CA ALA A 77 10.51 2.92 12.28
C ALA A 77 10.56 1.51 12.86
N PHE A 78 11.62 0.72 12.64
CA PHE A 78 11.75 -0.60 13.26
C PHE A 78 11.74 -0.56 14.78
N ALA A 79 12.27 0.52 15.41
CA ALA A 79 12.24 0.68 16.85
C ALA A 79 10.85 1.05 17.40
N MET A 80 9.93 1.48 16.54
CA MET A 80 8.55 1.87 16.87
C MET A 80 7.53 0.81 16.43
N ALA A 81 7.97 -0.20 15.71
CA ALA A 81 7.13 -1.23 15.10
C ALA A 81 6.45 -2.11 16.16
N GLN A 82 5.21 -2.47 15.88
CA GLN A 82 4.48 -3.53 16.56
C GLN A 82 4.23 -4.70 15.61
N PRO A 83 4.17 -5.94 16.09
CA PRO A 83 3.80 -7.06 15.25
C PRO A 83 2.48 -6.82 14.53
N GLY A 84 2.45 -7.06 13.23
CA GLY A 84 1.30 -6.79 12.36
C GLY A 84 1.33 -5.44 11.65
N ASP A 85 2.20 -4.51 12.03
CA ASP A 85 2.36 -3.23 11.33
C ASP A 85 2.83 -3.44 9.86
N VAL A 86 2.45 -2.51 9.01
CA VAL A 86 3.02 -2.31 7.67
C VAL A 86 3.86 -1.05 7.70
N ILE A 87 5.16 -1.13 7.41
CA ILE A 87 5.99 0.07 7.24
C ILE A 87 5.61 0.73 5.91
N VAL A 88 5.14 1.98 5.98
CA VAL A 88 4.82 2.80 4.81
C VAL A 88 5.78 3.98 4.78
N ALA A 89 6.73 3.94 3.83
CA ALA A 89 7.86 4.85 3.78
C ALA A 89 7.79 5.76 2.54
N ALA A 90 7.52 7.04 2.74
CA ALA A 90 7.59 8.04 1.68
C ALA A 90 9.05 8.50 1.47
N SER A 91 9.49 8.49 0.21
CA SER A 91 10.81 8.94 -0.24
C SER A 91 10.71 10.03 -1.31
N ASP A 92 9.56 10.71 -1.39
CA ASP A 92 9.24 11.74 -2.38
C ASP A 92 9.42 11.26 -3.84
N GLY A 93 9.25 9.96 -4.09
CA GLY A 93 9.46 9.34 -5.40
C GLY A 93 10.90 9.46 -5.91
N PHE A 94 11.89 9.64 -5.03
CA PHE A 94 13.29 9.79 -5.42
C PHE A 94 13.84 8.49 -6.02
N THR A 95 14.48 8.60 -7.18
CA THR A 95 14.98 7.45 -7.97
C THR A 95 16.52 7.40 -8.10
N GLY A 96 17.23 8.23 -7.34
CA GLY A 96 18.71 8.27 -7.40
C GLY A 96 19.40 7.16 -6.61
N SER A 97 18.73 6.64 -5.56
CA SER A 97 19.28 5.60 -4.68
C SER A 97 18.20 4.69 -4.11
N ALA A 98 18.61 3.53 -3.58
CA ALA A 98 17.73 2.61 -2.89
C ALA A 98 17.60 2.96 -1.41
N VAL A 99 16.37 3.02 -0.92
CA VAL A 99 16.08 3.32 0.49
C VAL A 99 15.90 2.07 1.34
N VAL A 100 15.63 0.91 0.72
CA VAL A 100 15.49 -0.39 1.38
C VAL A 100 16.35 -1.45 0.71
N GLY A 101 16.73 -2.48 1.47
CA GLY A 101 17.51 -3.61 1.02
C GLY A 101 17.28 -4.85 1.89
N ASP A 102 18.05 -5.92 1.70
CA ASP A 102 17.84 -7.21 2.36
C ASP A 102 17.91 -7.13 3.89
N LEU A 103 18.78 -6.30 4.46
CA LEU A 103 18.85 -6.09 5.90
C LEU A 103 17.57 -5.47 6.45
N PHE A 104 16.94 -4.55 5.71
CA PHE A 104 15.66 -3.95 6.11
C PHE A 104 14.55 -4.99 6.13
N ALA A 105 14.47 -5.86 5.12
CA ALA A 105 13.51 -6.95 5.09
C ALA A 105 13.71 -7.92 6.28
N ARG A 106 14.96 -8.23 6.63
CA ARG A 106 15.29 -9.07 7.81
C ARG A 106 14.88 -8.38 9.12
N TYR A 107 15.16 -7.07 9.28
CA TYR A 107 14.73 -6.33 10.46
C TYR A 107 13.21 -6.30 10.58
N ALA A 108 12.50 -6.11 9.46
CA ALA A 108 11.05 -6.15 9.42
C ALA A 108 10.51 -7.51 9.89
N CYS A 109 11.04 -8.61 9.38
CA CYS A 109 10.68 -9.96 9.83
C CYS A 109 10.92 -10.13 11.35
N ASN A 110 12.07 -9.68 11.86
CA ASN A 110 12.40 -9.76 13.30
C ASN A 110 11.45 -8.95 14.18
N CYS A 111 10.88 -7.86 13.65
CA CYS A 111 9.90 -7.01 14.34
C CYS A 111 8.45 -7.52 14.18
N GLY A 112 8.22 -8.57 13.39
CA GLY A 112 6.87 -9.07 13.07
C GLY A 112 6.10 -8.14 12.12
N ILE A 113 6.79 -7.34 11.31
CA ILE A 113 6.22 -6.48 10.29
C ILE A 113 5.58 -7.35 9.19
N THR A 114 4.41 -6.96 8.72
CA THR A 114 3.63 -7.69 7.73
C THR A 114 4.06 -7.36 6.28
N ALA A 115 4.47 -6.12 6.03
CA ALA A 115 4.97 -5.68 4.72
C ALA A 115 5.79 -4.38 4.81
N ILE A 116 6.55 -4.09 3.76
CA ILE A 116 7.17 -2.77 3.51
C ILE A 116 6.59 -2.20 2.23
N VAL A 117 6.13 -0.95 2.26
CA VAL A 117 5.64 -0.19 1.10
C VAL A 117 6.42 1.11 0.98
N THR A 118 7.01 1.38 -0.18
CA THR A 118 7.69 2.66 -0.43
C THR A 118 7.56 3.11 -1.89
N ASP A 119 7.50 4.40 -2.13
CA ASP A 119 7.63 5.02 -3.46
C ASP A 119 9.10 5.17 -3.89
N GLY A 120 10.03 4.83 -2.99
CA GLY A 120 11.46 4.75 -3.27
C GLY A 120 11.88 3.45 -3.95
N LEU A 121 13.20 3.29 -4.11
CA LEU A 121 13.78 2.12 -4.76
C LEU A 121 14.33 1.10 -3.76
N ALA A 122 14.44 -0.16 -4.22
CA ALA A 122 15.08 -1.25 -3.50
C ALA A 122 16.44 -1.64 -4.12
N ARG A 123 17.25 -2.34 -3.32
CA ARG A 123 18.45 -3.08 -3.75
C ARG A 123 18.52 -4.43 -3.06
N ASP A 124 19.52 -5.24 -3.39
CA ASP A 124 19.75 -6.57 -2.78
C ASP A 124 18.49 -7.48 -2.89
N THR A 125 17.80 -7.41 -4.04
CA THR A 125 16.47 -7.97 -4.26
C THR A 125 16.40 -9.48 -4.01
N VAL A 126 17.45 -10.23 -4.36
CA VAL A 126 17.53 -11.68 -4.11
C VAL A 126 17.41 -11.98 -2.62
N GLY A 127 18.14 -11.25 -1.78
CA GLY A 127 18.08 -11.40 -0.33
C GLY A 127 16.74 -10.96 0.26
N MET A 128 16.13 -9.91 -0.29
CA MET A 128 14.79 -9.44 0.12
C MET A 128 13.71 -10.48 -0.19
N ILE A 129 13.67 -10.98 -1.42
CA ILE A 129 12.70 -12.01 -1.86
C ILE A 129 12.84 -13.28 -1.01
N ALA A 130 14.08 -13.69 -0.69
CA ALA A 130 14.33 -14.87 0.13
C ALA A 130 13.77 -14.77 1.56
N THR A 131 13.42 -13.58 2.05
CA THR A 131 12.74 -13.43 3.36
C THR A 131 11.28 -13.83 3.34
N GLY A 132 10.64 -13.85 2.16
CA GLY A 132 9.20 -14.06 2.00
C GLY A 132 8.32 -12.87 2.44
N LEU A 133 8.93 -11.77 2.90
CA LEU A 133 8.21 -10.56 3.28
C LEU A 133 7.66 -9.86 2.03
N PRO A 134 6.36 -9.50 1.98
CA PRO A 134 5.84 -8.61 0.96
C PRO A 134 6.55 -7.25 0.98
N VAL A 135 7.16 -6.86 -0.14
CA VAL A 135 7.83 -5.56 -0.29
C VAL A 135 7.39 -4.91 -1.58
N PHE A 136 6.87 -3.69 -1.47
CA PHE A 136 6.38 -2.89 -2.60
C PHE A 136 7.24 -1.66 -2.77
N VAL A 137 7.69 -1.44 -3.99
CA VAL A 137 8.69 -0.40 -4.33
C VAL A 137 8.38 0.29 -5.64
N GLY A 138 8.92 1.50 -5.82
CA GLY A 138 8.86 2.22 -7.10
C GLY A 138 9.83 1.68 -8.17
N GLY A 139 10.72 0.75 -7.79
CA GLY A 139 11.70 0.13 -8.69
C GLY A 139 12.95 -0.37 -7.97
N VAL A 140 13.99 -0.70 -8.73
CA VAL A 140 15.25 -1.24 -8.19
C VAL A 140 16.47 -0.50 -8.74
N THR A 141 17.50 -0.35 -7.90
CA THR A 141 18.80 0.25 -8.26
C THR A 141 19.89 -0.26 -7.34
N PRO A 142 21.16 -0.38 -7.76
CA PRO A 142 22.26 -0.71 -6.86
C PRO A 142 22.71 0.47 -5.99
N GLY A 143 22.24 1.69 -6.22
CA GLY A 143 22.63 2.90 -5.46
C GLY A 143 22.31 2.79 -3.97
N SER A 144 23.05 3.50 -3.13
CA SER A 144 22.87 3.57 -1.68
C SER A 144 22.44 4.96 -1.26
N SER A 145 21.45 5.05 -0.36
CA SER A 145 21.03 6.28 0.28
C SER A 145 21.90 6.64 1.51
N ALA A 146 21.80 7.90 1.93
CA ALA A 146 22.35 8.41 3.17
C ALA A 146 21.55 7.93 4.41
N ARG A 147 22.01 8.33 5.61
CA ARG A 147 21.37 8.07 6.92
C ARG A 147 21.53 9.28 7.83
N SER A 148 21.13 10.42 7.31
CA SER A 148 21.40 11.71 7.97
C SER A 148 20.14 12.42 8.43
N GLY A 149 19.00 12.10 7.80
CA GLY A 149 17.77 12.86 7.98
C GLY A 149 17.84 14.24 7.28
N PRO A 150 16.89 15.13 7.54
CA PRO A 150 15.79 14.97 8.50
C PRO A 150 14.74 13.99 8.02
N GLY A 151 14.11 13.28 8.97
CA GLY A 151 13.01 12.36 8.67
C GLY A 151 11.95 12.32 9.77
N THR A 152 10.80 11.67 9.48
CA THR A 152 9.73 11.54 10.46
C THR A 152 9.23 10.11 10.60
N VAL A 153 8.70 9.75 11.79
CA VAL A 153 8.04 8.46 12.06
C VAL A 153 6.73 8.71 12.82
N GLY A 154 5.65 8.01 12.44
CA GLY A 154 4.35 8.13 13.10
C GLY A 154 3.64 9.46 12.84
N LEU A 155 3.95 10.13 11.75
CA LEU A 155 3.26 11.34 11.28
C LEU A 155 2.58 11.05 9.92
N PRO A 156 1.51 11.78 9.55
CA PRO A 156 0.91 11.65 8.24
C PRO A 156 1.93 11.88 7.12
N ILE A 157 1.82 11.09 6.07
CA ILE A 157 2.65 11.16 4.87
C ILE A 157 1.80 11.22 3.61
N VAL A 158 2.39 11.60 2.49
CA VAL A 158 1.83 11.39 1.16
C VAL A 158 2.74 10.45 0.41
N ILE A 159 2.20 9.37 -0.11
CA ILE A 159 2.91 8.35 -0.89
C ILE A 159 2.04 7.87 -2.03
N GLY A 160 2.58 7.75 -3.24
CA GLY A 160 1.81 7.32 -4.41
C GLY A 160 0.56 8.16 -4.63
N GLN A 161 0.62 9.46 -4.36
CA GLN A 161 -0.46 10.46 -4.45
C GLN A 161 -1.57 10.32 -3.39
N ILE A 162 -1.44 9.41 -2.43
CA ILE A 162 -2.42 9.15 -1.37
C ILE A 162 -1.87 9.65 -0.03
N GLY A 163 -2.69 10.38 0.72
CA GLY A 163 -2.41 10.73 2.11
C GLY A 163 -2.68 9.54 3.02
N ILE A 164 -1.70 9.15 3.82
CA ILE A 164 -1.81 8.05 4.78
C ILE A 164 -1.45 8.57 6.16
N SER A 165 -2.34 8.34 7.11
CA SER A 165 -2.11 8.63 8.52
C SER A 165 -1.58 7.39 9.25
N PRO A 166 -0.78 7.56 10.31
CA PRO A 166 -0.37 6.43 11.12
C PRO A 166 -1.60 5.69 11.67
N GLY A 167 -1.60 4.37 11.55
CA GLY A 167 -2.69 3.49 11.98
C GLY A 167 -3.81 3.28 10.97
N ASP A 168 -3.80 3.92 9.79
CA ASP A 168 -4.69 3.58 8.68
C ASP A 168 -4.43 2.14 8.21
N LEU A 169 -5.43 1.50 7.63
CA LEU A 169 -5.28 0.16 7.10
C LEU A 169 -4.64 0.20 5.70
N VAL A 170 -3.59 -0.59 5.51
CA VAL A 170 -2.93 -0.74 4.22
C VAL A 170 -3.00 -2.20 3.78
N ILE A 171 -3.42 -2.42 2.55
CA ILE A 171 -3.61 -3.73 1.94
C ILE A 171 -2.86 -3.77 0.62
N GLY A 172 -2.27 -4.89 0.30
CA GLY A 172 -1.60 -5.09 -0.99
C GLY A 172 -1.80 -6.49 -1.54
N ASP A 173 -1.70 -6.55 -2.87
CA ASP A 173 -1.65 -7.78 -3.65
C ASP A 173 -0.81 -7.56 -4.92
N ARG A 174 -0.94 -8.45 -5.93
CA ARG A 174 -0.19 -8.35 -7.19
C ARG A 174 -0.47 -7.06 -7.97
N ASP A 175 -1.68 -6.50 -7.82
CA ASP A 175 -2.11 -5.34 -8.60
C ASP A 175 -1.62 -4.02 -8.00
N GLY A 176 -1.35 -4.00 -6.70
CA GLY A 176 -0.77 -2.83 -6.05
C GLY A 176 -1.11 -2.72 -4.57
N VAL A 177 -1.22 -1.49 -4.12
CA VAL A 177 -1.47 -1.16 -2.71
C VAL A 177 -2.65 -0.21 -2.59
N VAL A 178 -3.50 -0.44 -1.60
CA VAL A 178 -4.64 0.41 -1.24
C VAL A 178 -4.52 0.82 0.22
N ALA A 179 -4.82 2.08 0.51
CA ALA A 179 -4.92 2.59 1.86
C ALA A 179 -6.38 2.94 2.19
N VAL A 180 -6.87 2.44 3.31
CA VAL A 180 -8.21 2.73 3.85
C VAL A 180 -8.04 3.57 5.11
N PRO A 181 -8.58 4.81 5.16
CA PRO A 181 -8.56 5.61 6.38
C PRO A 181 -9.15 4.84 7.56
N ARG A 182 -8.52 4.90 8.71
CA ARG A 182 -8.94 4.17 9.91
C ARG A 182 -10.42 4.37 10.27
N GLY A 183 -10.94 5.58 10.05
CA GLY A 183 -12.36 5.89 10.31
C GLY A 183 -13.35 5.23 9.37
N ASP A 184 -12.90 4.76 8.21
CA ASP A 184 -13.75 4.21 7.15
C ASP A 184 -13.69 2.67 7.08
N VAL A 185 -12.80 2.03 7.83
CA VAL A 185 -12.52 0.59 7.73
C VAL A 185 -13.79 -0.26 7.88
N GLU A 186 -14.63 0.03 8.85
CA GLU A 186 -15.88 -0.74 9.08
C GLU A 186 -16.89 -0.55 7.94
N THR A 187 -17.00 0.67 7.42
CA THR A 187 -17.87 0.99 6.28
C THR A 187 -17.39 0.28 5.02
N VAL A 188 -16.08 0.32 4.76
CA VAL A 188 -15.47 -0.35 3.60
C VAL A 188 -15.59 -1.86 3.73
N ALA A 189 -15.39 -2.45 4.92
CA ALA A 189 -15.58 -3.88 5.15
C ALA A 189 -17.01 -4.34 4.84
N ALA A 190 -18.02 -3.57 5.26
CA ALA A 190 -19.41 -3.87 4.97
C ALA A 190 -19.73 -3.81 3.45
N ARG A 191 -19.18 -2.82 2.75
CA ARG A 191 -19.33 -2.67 1.28
C ARG A 191 -18.59 -3.76 0.50
N LEU A 192 -17.44 -4.19 0.98
CA LEU A 192 -16.59 -5.20 0.33
C LEU A 192 -17.34 -6.53 0.11
N GLU A 193 -18.19 -6.95 1.04
CA GLU A 193 -19.01 -8.16 0.88
C GLU A 193 -19.99 -8.02 -0.27
N SER A 194 -20.61 -6.84 -0.41
CA SER A 194 -21.55 -6.55 -1.51
C SER A 194 -20.82 -6.51 -2.87
N VAL A 195 -19.63 -5.93 -2.92
CA VAL A 195 -18.79 -5.89 -4.13
C VAL A 195 -18.42 -7.30 -4.57
N ARG A 196 -17.90 -8.13 -3.67
CA ARG A 196 -17.56 -9.54 -3.95
C ARG A 196 -18.75 -10.34 -4.47
N SER A 197 -19.93 -10.14 -3.88
CA SER A 197 -21.14 -10.83 -4.32
C SER A 197 -21.56 -10.41 -5.73
N ALA A 198 -21.45 -9.12 -6.05
CA ALA A 198 -21.75 -8.61 -7.39
C ALA A 198 -20.76 -9.16 -8.43
N GLU A 199 -19.46 -9.14 -8.13
CA GLU A 199 -18.39 -9.67 -9.01
C GLU A 199 -18.62 -11.16 -9.30
N SER A 200 -18.87 -11.97 -8.28
CA SER A 200 -19.16 -13.40 -8.46
C SER A 200 -20.35 -13.67 -9.39
N ASN A 201 -21.38 -12.80 -9.40
CA ASN A 201 -22.49 -12.91 -10.34
C ASN A 201 -22.05 -12.58 -11.77
N PHE A 202 -21.27 -11.51 -11.98
CA PHE A 202 -20.75 -11.18 -13.30
C PHE A 202 -19.80 -12.25 -13.85
N GLU A 203 -18.96 -12.83 -13.01
CA GLU A 203 -18.10 -13.96 -13.39
C GLU A 203 -18.92 -15.19 -13.81
N ALA A 204 -19.96 -15.52 -13.04
CA ALA A 204 -20.85 -16.63 -13.37
C ALA A 204 -21.58 -16.41 -14.70
N ASP A 205 -22.09 -15.20 -14.95
CA ASP A 205 -22.74 -14.83 -16.21
C ASP A 205 -21.76 -14.94 -17.39
N ALA A 206 -20.56 -14.43 -17.23
CA ALA A 206 -19.51 -14.53 -18.23
C ALA A 206 -19.11 -15.99 -18.52
N ALA A 207 -18.96 -16.82 -17.48
CA ALA A 207 -18.67 -18.25 -17.58
C ALA A 207 -19.80 -19.01 -18.30
N ASN A 208 -21.06 -18.56 -18.13
CA ASN A 208 -22.23 -19.10 -18.81
C ASN A 208 -22.41 -18.58 -20.25
N GLY A 209 -21.44 -17.83 -20.78
CA GLY A 209 -21.41 -17.36 -22.16
C GLY A 209 -22.12 -16.03 -22.39
N LEU A 210 -22.35 -15.22 -21.37
CA LEU A 210 -22.85 -13.86 -21.56
C LEU A 210 -21.78 -13.01 -22.28
N HIS A 211 -22.10 -12.54 -23.48
CA HIS A 211 -21.18 -11.72 -24.26
C HIS A 211 -21.22 -10.24 -23.90
N VAL A 212 -22.38 -9.75 -23.48
CA VAL A 212 -22.60 -8.33 -23.18
C VAL A 212 -23.63 -8.22 -22.05
N PRO A 213 -23.32 -7.51 -20.95
CA PRO A 213 -24.27 -7.25 -19.89
C PRO A 213 -25.57 -6.59 -20.38
N ASP A 214 -26.69 -6.90 -19.75
CA ASP A 214 -28.01 -6.42 -20.18
C ASP A 214 -28.13 -4.89 -20.15
N PHE A 215 -27.48 -4.22 -19.19
CA PHE A 215 -27.47 -2.76 -19.12
C PHE A 215 -26.81 -2.11 -20.36
N ILE A 216 -25.80 -2.76 -20.95
CA ILE A 216 -25.16 -2.29 -22.20
C ILE A 216 -26.13 -2.48 -23.36
N ARG A 217 -26.84 -3.62 -23.43
CA ARG A 217 -27.86 -3.83 -24.47
C ARG A 217 -28.96 -2.78 -24.41
N ALA A 218 -29.44 -2.45 -23.21
CA ALA A 218 -30.42 -1.40 -22.99
C ALA A 218 -29.87 -0.01 -23.39
N LEU A 219 -28.60 0.27 -23.02
CA LEU A 219 -27.94 1.53 -23.40
C LEU A 219 -27.85 1.68 -24.92
N LEU A 220 -27.44 0.63 -25.63
CA LEU A 220 -27.30 0.64 -27.09
C LEU A 220 -28.63 0.88 -27.82
N GLN A 221 -29.77 0.57 -27.19
CA GLN A 221 -31.11 0.82 -27.73
C GLN A 221 -31.68 2.19 -27.36
N SER A 222 -30.96 2.98 -26.56
CA SER A 222 -31.43 4.27 -26.04
C SER A 222 -31.01 5.44 -26.92
N GLU A 223 -31.66 6.59 -26.76
CA GLU A 223 -31.29 7.85 -27.41
C GLU A 223 -29.93 8.42 -26.94
N ARG A 224 -29.32 7.81 -25.95
CA ARG A 224 -27.98 8.19 -25.44
C ARG A 224 -26.83 7.70 -26.35
N VAL A 225 -27.14 6.85 -27.34
CA VAL A 225 -26.14 6.33 -28.28
C VAL A 225 -26.41 6.90 -29.67
N ARG A 226 -25.38 7.48 -30.27
CA ARG A 226 -25.40 7.97 -31.66
C ARG A 226 -24.59 6.99 -32.52
N TYR A 227 -25.25 6.41 -33.50
CA TYR A 227 -24.59 5.62 -34.54
C TYR A 227 -24.17 6.56 -35.70
N LEU A 228 -22.97 6.36 -36.20
CA LEU A 228 -22.44 7.04 -37.37
C LEU A 228 -22.31 5.99 -38.48
N ASP A 229 -22.78 6.32 -39.68
CA ASP A 229 -22.67 5.47 -40.88
C ASP A 229 -21.26 5.50 -41.46
#